data_781036974eb80d229a071f627213c940
#
_entry.id   781036974eb80d229a071f627213c940
#
_cell.length_a   1.000
_cell.length_b   1.000
_cell.length_c   1.000
_cell.angle_alpha   90.00
_cell.angle_beta   90.00
_cell.angle_gamma   90.00
#
_symmetry.space_group_name_H-M   'P 1'
#
loop_
_entity.id
_entity.type
_entity.pdbx_description
1 polymer ?
#
loop_
_entity_poly.entity_id
_entity_poly.type
_entity_poly.pdbx_seq_one_letter_code
_entity_poly.pdbx_strand_id
1 'polypeptide(L)'
;MARHAGDGRRYPTQYRAFAGFVVASAVFVAIFVALTLSAFHKPTPHDLPVGLVGSAAVTRQVEHALDGAVPGAFRFRGYPSQASATTGIAQREVDGALVASAAGLRLLVTQAGGTGPEQALIGAFTAVAAHSGHQLIVSDVVLPRASDSQALSSWFVVLSVLIPSLAAGSASALAFRRAPRAWALAAPVAAAVASGLVAAAILDGIAGLGHYAAIAGIIALFSLAVAAPTAVLARIRPPLVALSVLIFIVAGIPVSGGPANLASFTPSFLRVFSPALPLGVAASTIRNVVYFGGHATTPSLWTLAAWVLAGLAGLTLITALRRPAPALTGPVPPPVLAEPVAAGPSHASVPGVPDPGAAEPVTLVVGFDDSEPARRALIWSADLLRTRPGALHVIYADHALIDSDLSGFGRTEMDEDRDEKAAAAAEGAKEIADAAGVPYTFERRQESAADAVLHAADTCAAAEPAHTPVIVTGRSHHVPHRVIGSVPVRLLHESPYPVLTIS
;
A
#
# COMPACT_ATOMS: atom_id res chain seq x y z
N MET A 1 1.06 -59.06 13.81
CA MET A 1 0.35 -57.82 14.08
C MET A 1 1.31 -56.66 13.91
N ALA A 2 1.40 -56.11 12.72
CA ALA A 2 2.25 -54.95 12.42
C ALA A 2 1.39 -53.67 12.53
N ARG A 3 1.73 -52.74 13.44
CA ARG A 3 1.12 -51.44 13.59
C ARG A 3 1.57 -50.57 12.43
N HIS A 4 0.66 -50.23 11.54
CA HIS A 4 0.83 -49.11 10.60
C HIS A 4 0.91 -47.80 11.41
N ALA A 5 2.09 -47.27 11.53
CA ALA A 5 2.30 -45.89 11.94
C ALA A 5 1.82 -44.96 10.78
N GLY A 6 0.82 -44.17 11.05
CA GLY A 6 0.28 -43.23 10.09
C GLY A 6 1.32 -42.18 9.67
N ASP A 7 1.63 -42.22 8.39
CA ASP A 7 2.49 -41.27 7.69
C ASP A 7 1.72 -39.94 7.61
N GLY A 8 1.96 -39.07 8.60
CA GLY A 8 1.41 -37.71 8.65
C GLY A 8 2.08 -36.86 7.55
N ARG A 9 1.58 -36.92 6.34
CA ARG A 9 2.03 -36.08 5.22
C ARG A 9 1.96 -34.59 5.65
N ARG A 10 3.09 -34.05 6.07
CA ARG A 10 3.28 -32.61 6.22
C ARG A 10 3.25 -32.02 4.83
N TYR A 11 2.14 -31.39 4.46
CA TYR A 11 2.06 -30.61 3.22
C TYR A 11 3.18 -29.58 3.21
N PRO A 12 3.94 -29.46 2.10
CA PRO A 12 5.00 -28.47 1.97
C PRO A 12 4.48 -27.08 2.33
N THR A 13 5.33 -26.28 2.97
CA THR A 13 5.01 -24.91 3.43
C THR A 13 4.38 -24.03 2.35
N GLN A 14 4.70 -24.27 1.09
CA GLN A 14 4.16 -23.60 -0.09
C GLN A 14 2.63 -23.78 -0.24
N TYR A 15 2.10 -24.99 -0.04
CA TYR A 15 0.65 -25.24 -0.14
C TYR A 15 -0.12 -24.56 1.01
N ARG A 16 0.50 -24.46 2.18
CA ARG A 16 -0.10 -23.71 3.32
C ARG A 16 -0.15 -22.21 3.05
N ALA A 17 0.92 -21.65 2.47
CA ALA A 17 0.97 -20.25 2.08
C ALA A 17 -0.05 -19.94 0.96
N PHE A 18 -0.14 -20.80 -0.06
CA PHE A 18 -1.13 -20.67 -1.13
C PHE A 18 -2.56 -20.80 -0.61
N ALA A 19 -2.84 -21.80 0.22
CA ALA A 19 -4.16 -21.93 0.85
C ALA A 19 -4.52 -20.71 1.70
N GLY A 20 -3.56 -20.18 2.47
CA GLY A 20 -3.73 -18.95 3.22
C GLY A 20 -4.05 -17.74 2.33
N PHE A 21 -3.37 -17.59 1.19
CA PHE A 21 -3.65 -16.55 0.21
C PHE A 21 -5.06 -16.69 -0.40
N VAL A 22 -5.46 -17.91 -0.79
CA VAL A 22 -6.80 -18.17 -1.34
C VAL A 22 -7.90 -17.82 -0.32
N VAL A 23 -7.73 -18.24 0.94
CA VAL A 23 -8.67 -17.92 2.02
C VAL A 23 -8.72 -16.41 2.26
N ALA A 24 -7.58 -15.73 2.34
CA ALA A 24 -7.53 -14.29 2.53
C ALA A 24 -8.21 -13.54 1.36
N SER A 25 -7.99 -13.97 0.12
CA SER A 25 -8.64 -13.41 -1.07
C SER A 25 -10.17 -13.63 -1.03
N ALA A 26 -10.62 -14.82 -0.66
CA ALA A 26 -12.05 -15.11 -0.54
C ALA A 26 -12.71 -14.27 0.56
N VAL A 27 -12.06 -14.12 1.71
CA VAL A 27 -12.53 -13.26 2.81
C VAL A 27 -12.58 -11.79 2.37
N PHE A 28 -11.54 -11.31 1.68
CA PHE A 28 -11.53 -9.95 1.12
C PHE A 28 -12.71 -9.72 0.18
N VAL A 29 -12.93 -10.62 -0.78
CA VAL A 29 -14.05 -10.53 -1.73
C VAL A 29 -15.38 -10.54 -0.99
N ALA A 30 -15.57 -11.45 -0.04
CA ALA A 30 -16.80 -11.56 0.73
C ALA A 30 -17.12 -10.27 1.50
N ILE A 31 -16.15 -9.71 2.21
CA ILE A 31 -16.31 -8.46 2.94
C ILE A 31 -16.60 -7.30 1.99
N PHE A 32 -15.83 -7.16 0.91
CA PHE A 32 -16.00 -6.06 -0.04
C PHE A 32 -17.35 -6.11 -0.75
N VAL A 33 -17.77 -7.29 -1.22
CA VAL A 33 -19.07 -7.49 -1.85
C VAL A 33 -20.21 -7.21 -0.85
N ALA A 34 -20.11 -7.73 0.38
CA ALA A 34 -21.13 -7.50 1.40
C ALA A 34 -21.29 -6.01 1.73
N LEU A 35 -20.20 -5.28 1.94
CA LEU A 35 -20.23 -3.84 2.22
C LEU A 35 -20.76 -3.04 1.02
N THR A 36 -20.32 -3.37 -0.19
CA THR A 36 -20.73 -2.67 -1.42
C THR A 36 -22.22 -2.90 -1.71
N LEU A 37 -22.69 -4.15 -1.61
CA LEU A 37 -24.11 -4.45 -1.77
C LEU A 37 -24.95 -3.81 -0.66
N SER A 38 -24.49 -3.83 0.58
CA SER A 38 -25.20 -3.16 1.68
C SER A 38 -25.37 -1.66 1.44
N ALA A 39 -24.34 -1.01 0.84
CA ALA A 39 -24.37 0.42 0.57
C ALA A 39 -25.23 0.79 -0.66
N PHE A 40 -25.25 -0.07 -1.72
CA PHE A 40 -25.75 0.35 -3.04
C PHE A 40 -26.94 -0.44 -3.55
N HIS A 41 -27.30 -1.59 -2.95
CA HIS A 41 -28.39 -2.44 -3.45
C HIS A 41 -29.77 -1.77 -3.33
N LYS A 42 -30.04 -1.12 -2.21
CA LYS A 42 -31.29 -0.36 -1.97
C LYS A 42 -30.94 0.93 -1.22
N PRO A 43 -30.45 1.95 -1.93
CA PRO A 43 -30.06 3.20 -1.28
C PRO A 43 -31.32 3.90 -0.74
N THR A 44 -31.46 3.92 0.57
CA THR A 44 -32.56 4.64 1.27
C THR A 44 -31.97 5.89 1.93
N PRO A 45 -32.68 7.02 1.86
CA PRO A 45 -32.20 8.21 2.53
C PRO A 45 -32.26 8.07 4.07
N HIS A 46 -31.30 8.67 4.76
CA HIS A 46 -31.22 8.75 6.20
C HIS A 46 -30.81 10.17 6.61
N ASP A 47 -31.69 10.87 7.32
CA ASP A 47 -31.49 12.25 7.73
C ASP A 47 -31.16 13.21 6.56
N LEU A 48 -31.72 12.97 5.36
CA LEU A 48 -31.50 13.83 4.20
C LEU A 48 -32.05 15.24 4.50
N PRO A 49 -31.23 16.29 4.46
CA PRO A 49 -31.69 17.62 4.84
C PRO A 49 -32.60 18.23 3.76
N VAL A 50 -33.80 18.60 4.15
CA VAL A 50 -34.84 19.11 3.26
C VAL A 50 -35.42 20.44 3.78
N GLY A 51 -35.49 21.43 2.92
CA GLY A 51 -36.13 22.70 3.21
C GLY A 51 -37.67 22.65 3.10
N LEU A 52 -38.34 23.34 3.98
CA LEU A 52 -39.79 23.55 3.87
C LEU A 52 -40.11 25.04 3.89
N VAL A 53 -40.94 25.48 2.92
CA VAL A 53 -41.46 26.82 2.81
C VAL A 53 -42.98 26.75 2.79
N GLY A 54 -43.61 27.39 3.76
CA GLY A 54 -45.08 27.42 3.85
C GLY A 54 -45.57 27.83 5.24
N SER A 55 -46.89 27.76 5.45
CA SER A 55 -47.44 27.99 6.79
C SER A 55 -47.05 26.86 7.75
N ALA A 56 -46.93 27.15 9.02
CA ALA A 56 -46.59 26.19 10.08
C ALA A 56 -47.54 24.97 10.14
N ALA A 57 -48.78 25.14 9.69
CA ALA A 57 -49.73 24.03 9.62
C ALA A 57 -49.39 23.06 8.48
N VAL A 58 -49.10 23.58 7.29
CA VAL A 58 -48.75 22.79 6.11
C VAL A 58 -47.41 22.11 6.28
N THR A 59 -46.39 22.81 6.80
CA THR A 59 -45.06 22.22 7.01
C THR A 59 -45.11 21.06 7.99
N ARG A 60 -45.83 21.20 9.11
CA ARG A 60 -46.02 20.10 10.07
C ARG A 60 -46.78 18.91 9.48
N GLN A 61 -47.81 19.17 8.64
CA GLN A 61 -48.56 18.12 7.98
C GLN A 61 -47.65 17.31 7.02
N VAL A 62 -46.78 17.98 6.27
CA VAL A 62 -45.80 17.34 5.36
C VAL A 62 -44.77 16.55 6.16
N GLU A 63 -44.23 17.12 7.23
CA GLU A 63 -43.30 16.43 8.14
C GLU A 63 -43.90 15.13 8.69
N HIS A 64 -45.13 15.21 9.25
CA HIS A 64 -45.79 14.01 9.78
C HIS A 64 -46.12 12.99 8.71
N ALA A 65 -46.54 13.41 7.50
CA ALA A 65 -46.81 12.49 6.42
C ALA A 65 -45.57 11.73 5.93
N LEU A 66 -44.46 12.42 5.79
CA LEU A 66 -43.18 11.81 5.37
C LEU A 66 -42.56 10.96 6.48
N ASP A 67 -42.58 11.43 7.71
CA ASP A 67 -42.03 10.69 8.84
C ASP A 67 -42.83 9.40 9.12
N GLY A 68 -44.15 9.46 8.91
CA GLY A 68 -45.02 8.28 8.95
C GLY A 68 -44.79 7.27 7.81
N ALA A 69 -44.44 7.77 6.61
CA ALA A 69 -44.19 6.91 5.45
C ALA A 69 -42.77 6.32 5.41
N VAL A 70 -41.76 7.12 5.75
CA VAL A 70 -40.33 6.72 5.75
C VAL A 70 -39.64 7.31 6.98
N PRO A 71 -39.78 6.70 8.15
CA PRO A 71 -39.22 7.21 9.40
C PRO A 71 -37.70 7.44 9.33
N GLY A 72 -37.23 8.62 9.75
CA GLY A 72 -35.82 8.96 9.78
C GLY A 72 -35.15 9.16 8.42
N ALA A 73 -35.91 9.19 7.34
CA ALA A 73 -35.37 9.43 5.99
C ALA A 73 -34.96 10.89 5.77
N PHE A 74 -35.70 11.82 6.36
CA PHE A 74 -35.55 13.25 6.10
C PHE A 74 -35.36 14.04 7.40
N ARG A 75 -34.60 15.11 7.31
CA ARG A 75 -34.43 16.12 8.37
C ARG A 75 -34.88 17.45 7.84
N PHE A 76 -35.96 18.00 8.40
CA PHE A 76 -36.60 19.20 7.89
C PHE A 76 -36.00 20.49 8.48
N ARG A 77 -35.93 21.52 7.63
CA ARG A 77 -35.54 22.89 8.00
C ARG A 77 -36.50 23.90 7.39
N GLY A 78 -37.14 24.71 8.21
CA GLY A 78 -38.04 25.75 7.76
C GLY A 78 -37.32 26.95 7.14
N TYR A 79 -37.86 27.47 6.02
CA TYR A 79 -37.39 28.68 5.37
C TYR A 79 -38.55 29.66 5.21
N PRO A 80 -38.29 30.99 5.37
CA PRO A 80 -39.33 32.00 5.29
C PRO A 80 -39.83 32.26 3.85
N SER A 81 -39.03 31.91 2.83
CA SER A 81 -39.37 32.14 1.43
C SER A 81 -38.68 31.14 0.49
N GLN A 82 -39.22 31.07 -0.74
CA GLN A 82 -38.59 30.28 -1.80
C GLN A 82 -37.13 30.77 -2.07
N ALA A 83 -36.90 32.07 -2.07
CA ALA A 83 -35.57 32.64 -2.30
C ALA A 83 -34.57 32.22 -1.23
N SER A 84 -34.95 32.21 0.05
CA SER A 84 -34.08 31.76 1.13
C SER A 84 -33.83 30.24 1.07
N ALA A 85 -34.81 29.42 0.67
CA ALA A 85 -34.63 28.00 0.45
C ALA A 85 -33.70 27.73 -0.74
N THR A 86 -33.83 28.49 -1.85
CA THR A 86 -32.90 28.41 -2.98
C THR A 86 -31.46 28.73 -2.55
N THR A 87 -31.27 29.75 -1.72
CA THR A 87 -29.97 30.10 -1.14
C THR A 87 -29.46 28.97 -0.25
N GLY A 88 -30.32 28.36 0.58
CA GLY A 88 -29.94 27.20 1.42
C GLY A 88 -29.49 25.98 0.61
N ILE A 89 -30.12 25.72 -0.55
CA ILE A 89 -29.67 24.68 -1.49
C ILE A 89 -28.29 25.05 -2.07
N ALA A 90 -28.10 26.26 -2.54
CA ALA A 90 -26.83 26.72 -3.10
C ALA A 90 -25.68 26.69 -2.07
N GLN A 91 -25.97 26.91 -0.81
CA GLN A 91 -25.04 26.86 0.31
C GLN A 91 -24.84 25.44 0.89
N ARG A 92 -25.51 24.42 0.33
CA ARG A 92 -25.48 23.03 0.80
C ARG A 92 -25.99 22.83 2.24
N GLU A 93 -26.91 23.71 2.69
CA GLU A 93 -27.61 23.55 3.97
C GLU A 93 -28.69 22.48 3.89
N VAL A 94 -29.33 22.39 2.72
CA VAL A 94 -30.33 21.36 2.36
C VAL A 94 -30.10 20.85 0.94
N ASP A 95 -30.53 19.63 0.66
CA ASP A 95 -30.37 18.98 -0.65
C ASP A 95 -31.57 19.23 -1.60
N GLY A 96 -32.61 19.81 -1.10
CA GLY A 96 -33.79 20.28 -1.84
C GLY A 96 -34.80 20.94 -0.92
N ALA A 97 -35.85 21.52 -1.46
CA ALA A 97 -36.86 22.17 -0.64
C ALA A 97 -38.27 22.08 -1.27
N LEU A 98 -39.28 21.82 -0.45
CA LEU A 98 -40.67 21.96 -0.84
C LEU A 98 -41.18 23.35 -0.53
N VAL A 99 -41.77 23.98 -1.53
CA VAL A 99 -42.47 25.27 -1.41
C VAL A 99 -43.97 25.01 -1.55
N ALA A 100 -44.69 25.18 -0.46
CA ALA A 100 -46.13 25.09 -0.43
C ALA A 100 -46.76 26.52 -0.49
N SER A 101 -47.53 26.78 -1.53
CA SER A 101 -48.19 28.05 -1.77
C SER A 101 -49.65 27.86 -2.17
N ALA A 102 -50.41 28.95 -2.23
CA ALA A 102 -51.79 28.92 -2.75
C ALA A 102 -51.87 28.43 -4.21
N ALA A 103 -50.78 28.55 -4.97
CA ALA A 103 -50.68 28.12 -6.37
C ALA A 103 -50.33 26.62 -6.52
N GLY A 104 -50.08 25.89 -5.43
CA GLY A 104 -49.75 24.49 -5.44
C GLY A 104 -48.40 24.19 -4.78
N LEU A 105 -47.89 22.97 -5.04
CA LEU A 105 -46.64 22.46 -4.49
C LEU A 105 -45.52 22.55 -5.53
N ARG A 106 -44.40 23.16 -5.13
CA ARG A 106 -43.19 23.23 -5.95
C ARG A 106 -42.03 22.61 -5.20
N LEU A 107 -41.39 21.62 -5.81
CA LEU A 107 -40.18 20.99 -5.29
C LEU A 107 -38.96 21.60 -5.97
N LEU A 108 -38.10 22.21 -5.18
CA LEU A 108 -36.79 22.70 -5.59
C LEU A 108 -35.81 21.55 -5.38
N VAL A 109 -35.12 21.11 -6.43
CA VAL A 109 -34.11 20.01 -6.40
C VAL A 109 -32.79 20.54 -6.93
N THR A 110 -31.73 19.74 -6.81
CA THR A 110 -30.44 20.00 -7.44
C THR A 110 -29.84 18.72 -7.98
N GLN A 111 -29.86 18.57 -9.28
CA GLN A 111 -29.24 17.42 -9.97
C GLN A 111 -27.73 17.43 -9.80
N ALA A 112 -27.10 18.62 -9.77
CA ALA A 112 -25.68 18.77 -9.49
C ALA A 112 -25.27 18.28 -8.08
N GLY A 113 -26.20 18.20 -7.13
CA GLY A 113 -25.99 17.65 -5.80
C GLY A 113 -25.89 16.13 -5.75
N GLY A 114 -26.35 15.45 -6.80
CA GLY A 114 -26.39 14.00 -6.93
C GLY A 114 -27.78 13.50 -7.35
N THR A 115 -27.83 12.57 -8.28
CA THR A 115 -29.09 12.03 -8.82
C THR A 115 -29.89 11.23 -7.81
N GLY A 116 -29.22 10.61 -6.83
CA GLY A 116 -29.90 9.84 -5.78
C GLY A 116 -30.78 10.71 -4.86
N PRO A 117 -30.25 11.80 -4.25
CA PRO A 117 -31.05 12.76 -3.50
C PRO A 117 -32.21 13.36 -4.29
N GLU A 118 -31.96 13.76 -5.55
CA GLU A 118 -32.99 14.29 -6.44
C GLU A 118 -34.14 13.31 -6.61
N GLN A 119 -33.86 12.06 -7.01
CA GLN A 119 -34.86 11.02 -7.22
C GLN A 119 -35.63 10.67 -5.94
N ALA A 120 -34.94 10.60 -4.80
CA ALA A 120 -35.58 10.33 -3.53
C ALA A 120 -36.57 11.45 -3.14
N LEU A 121 -36.18 12.71 -3.34
CA LEU A 121 -37.05 13.84 -3.10
C LEU A 121 -38.25 13.87 -4.05
N ILE A 122 -38.04 13.68 -5.34
CA ILE A 122 -39.13 13.64 -6.33
C ILE A 122 -40.10 12.50 -5.98
N GLY A 123 -39.62 11.30 -5.69
CA GLY A 123 -40.46 10.18 -5.32
C GLY A 123 -41.29 10.43 -4.06
N ALA A 124 -40.65 10.90 -2.99
CA ALA A 124 -41.33 11.18 -1.73
C ALA A 124 -42.38 12.28 -1.85
N PHE A 125 -42.03 13.40 -2.46
CA PHE A 125 -42.97 14.54 -2.58
C PHE A 125 -44.04 14.34 -3.66
N THR A 126 -43.82 13.52 -4.67
CA THR A 126 -44.87 13.10 -5.60
C THR A 126 -45.96 12.31 -4.87
N ALA A 127 -45.57 11.41 -3.95
CA ALA A 127 -46.53 10.69 -3.12
C ALA A 127 -47.36 11.64 -2.22
N VAL A 128 -46.70 12.63 -1.60
CA VAL A 128 -47.40 13.65 -0.78
C VAL A 128 -48.35 14.49 -1.63
N ALA A 129 -47.94 14.92 -2.81
CA ALA A 129 -48.73 15.70 -3.72
C ALA A 129 -49.99 14.92 -4.19
N ALA A 130 -49.81 13.64 -4.52
CA ALA A 130 -50.95 12.78 -4.93
C ALA A 130 -51.99 12.61 -3.81
N HIS A 131 -51.58 12.46 -2.57
CA HIS A 131 -52.46 12.37 -1.40
C HIS A 131 -53.22 13.68 -1.11
N SER A 132 -52.61 14.82 -1.42
CA SER A 132 -53.19 16.15 -1.19
C SER A 132 -54.00 16.66 -2.39
N GLY A 133 -54.08 15.94 -3.48
CA GLY A 133 -54.79 16.34 -4.71
C GLY A 133 -54.11 17.51 -5.45
N HIS A 134 -52.85 17.80 -5.16
CA HIS A 134 -52.10 18.87 -5.81
C HIS A 134 -51.13 18.33 -6.85
N GLN A 135 -50.87 19.11 -7.89
CA GLN A 135 -49.78 18.82 -8.82
C GLN A 135 -48.43 19.26 -8.21
N LEU A 136 -47.41 18.44 -8.36
CA LEU A 136 -46.05 18.79 -7.98
C LEU A 136 -45.29 19.36 -9.18
N ILE A 137 -44.82 20.58 -9.04
CA ILE A 137 -43.95 21.22 -10.04
C ILE A 137 -42.51 21.04 -9.55
N VAL A 138 -41.68 20.33 -10.32
CA VAL A 138 -40.28 20.13 -10.01
C VAL A 138 -39.45 21.22 -10.73
N SER A 139 -38.55 21.88 -10.00
CA SER A 139 -37.65 22.89 -10.54
C SER A 139 -36.24 22.64 -10.07
N ASP A 140 -35.30 22.46 -10.99
CA ASP A 140 -33.89 22.30 -10.68
C ASP A 140 -33.26 23.71 -10.42
N VAL A 141 -32.57 23.83 -9.28
CA VAL A 141 -31.96 25.10 -8.82
C VAL A 141 -30.50 25.20 -9.25
N VAL A 142 -29.78 24.06 -9.25
CA VAL A 142 -28.37 23.96 -9.65
C VAL A 142 -28.23 22.83 -10.64
N LEU A 143 -28.20 23.20 -11.91
CA LEU A 143 -28.04 22.26 -13.02
C LEU A 143 -26.58 21.80 -13.14
N PRO A 144 -26.35 20.52 -13.44
CA PRO A 144 -25.04 20.06 -13.82
C PRO A 144 -24.62 20.64 -15.18
N ARG A 145 -23.35 20.64 -15.48
CA ARG A 145 -22.84 21.04 -16.80
C ARG A 145 -23.23 19.99 -17.85
N ALA A 146 -23.47 20.44 -19.09
CA ALA A 146 -23.82 19.54 -20.19
C ALA A 146 -22.77 18.44 -20.44
N SER A 147 -21.51 18.74 -20.21
CA SER A 147 -20.37 17.82 -20.30
C SER A 147 -20.26 16.84 -19.13
N ASP A 148 -20.95 17.09 -18.02
CA ASP A 148 -21.02 16.24 -16.83
C ASP A 148 -22.47 16.15 -16.35
N SER A 149 -23.37 15.77 -17.25
CA SER A 149 -24.83 15.84 -17.09
C SER A 149 -25.41 15.11 -15.88
N GLN A 150 -24.64 14.21 -15.28
CA GLN A 150 -25.03 13.47 -14.07
C GLN A 150 -24.20 13.88 -12.83
N ALA A 151 -23.28 14.87 -12.96
CA ALA A 151 -22.37 15.33 -11.92
C ALA A 151 -21.54 14.21 -11.27
N LEU A 152 -21.14 13.19 -12.06
CA LEU A 152 -20.42 12.00 -11.58
C LEU A 152 -18.89 12.15 -11.66
N SER A 153 -18.40 13.08 -12.49
CA SER A 153 -16.97 13.22 -12.79
C SER A 153 -16.12 13.46 -11.55
N SER A 154 -16.65 14.18 -10.55
CA SER A 154 -15.97 14.44 -9.28
C SER A 154 -15.68 13.16 -8.49
N TRP A 155 -16.55 12.17 -8.53
CA TRP A 155 -16.35 10.91 -7.83
C TRP A 155 -15.39 9.99 -8.60
N PHE A 156 -15.56 9.89 -9.91
CA PHE A 156 -14.72 9.02 -10.74
C PHE A 156 -13.27 9.48 -10.80
N VAL A 157 -12.99 10.78 -10.83
CA VAL A 157 -11.61 11.28 -10.81
C VAL A 157 -10.91 10.92 -9.50
N VAL A 158 -11.59 11.07 -8.36
CA VAL A 158 -11.02 10.71 -7.06
C VAL A 158 -10.80 9.20 -6.97
N LEU A 159 -11.74 8.39 -7.44
CA LEU A 159 -11.60 6.93 -7.49
C LEU A 159 -10.41 6.52 -8.36
N SER A 160 -10.23 7.14 -9.53
CA SER A 160 -9.13 6.86 -10.45
C SER A 160 -7.76 7.17 -9.85
N VAL A 161 -7.67 8.15 -8.98
CA VAL A 161 -6.42 8.54 -8.28
C VAL A 161 -6.15 7.66 -7.06
N LEU A 162 -7.13 6.96 -6.52
CA LEU A 162 -7.00 6.16 -5.29
C LEU A 162 -5.92 5.07 -5.42
N ILE A 163 -5.99 4.24 -6.46
CA ILE A 163 -5.04 3.14 -6.67
C ILE A 163 -3.61 3.64 -6.92
N PRO A 164 -3.38 4.61 -7.83
CA PRO A 164 -2.07 5.24 -7.98
C PRO A 164 -1.51 5.83 -6.68
N SER A 165 -2.37 6.40 -5.81
CA SER A 165 -1.94 6.95 -4.52
C SER A 165 -1.45 5.87 -3.56
N LEU A 166 -2.14 4.72 -3.48
CA LEU A 166 -1.68 3.56 -2.71
C LEU A 166 -0.34 3.03 -3.23
N ALA A 167 -0.21 2.92 -4.56
CA ALA A 167 1.02 2.49 -5.21
C ALA A 167 2.17 3.47 -4.95
N ALA A 168 1.94 4.78 -5.08
CA ALA A 168 2.94 5.81 -4.80
C ALA A 168 3.42 5.79 -3.34
N GLY A 169 2.50 5.61 -2.38
CA GLY A 169 2.83 5.45 -0.98
C GLY A 169 3.72 4.24 -0.74
N SER A 170 3.36 3.09 -1.30
CA SER A 170 4.13 1.85 -1.17
C SER A 170 5.50 1.96 -1.85
N ALA A 171 5.53 2.43 -3.10
CA ALA A 171 6.77 2.59 -3.87
C ALA A 171 7.74 3.57 -3.20
N SER A 172 7.25 4.73 -2.71
CA SER A 172 8.09 5.70 -2.01
C SER A 172 8.69 5.12 -0.72
N ALA A 173 7.92 4.30 0.00
CA ALA A 173 8.42 3.63 1.21
C ALA A 173 9.54 2.64 0.90
N LEU A 174 9.44 1.89 -0.19
CA LEU A 174 10.42 0.88 -0.59
C LEU A 174 11.66 1.51 -1.23
N ALA A 175 11.48 2.39 -2.23
CA ALA A 175 12.56 3.03 -2.97
C ALA A 175 13.47 3.89 -2.06
N PHE A 176 12.87 4.63 -1.14
CA PHE A 176 13.60 5.55 -0.27
C PHE A 176 13.85 5.03 1.16
N ARG A 177 13.90 3.70 1.34
CA ARG A 177 14.15 3.09 2.66
C ARG A 177 15.48 3.50 3.29
N ARG A 178 16.51 3.67 2.47
CA ARG A 178 17.89 4.02 2.87
C ARG A 178 18.26 5.47 2.56
N ALA A 179 17.39 6.20 1.86
CA ALA A 179 17.63 7.58 1.46
C ALA A 179 17.52 8.57 2.64
N PRO A 180 18.10 9.76 2.51
CA PRO A 180 17.93 10.85 3.48
C PRO A 180 16.45 11.12 3.78
N ARG A 181 16.15 11.58 5.01
CA ARG A 181 14.79 11.85 5.49
C ARG A 181 13.99 12.76 4.56
N ALA A 182 14.68 13.73 3.95
CA ALA A 182 14.05 14.65 3.01
C ALA A 182 13.36 13.92 1.85
N TRP A 183 13.99 12.93 1.24
CA TRP A 183 13.41 12.14 0.16
C TRP A 183 12.25 11.26 0.62
N ALA A 184 12.30 10.77 1.84
CA ALA A 184 11.22 9.98 2.42
C ALA A 184 9.89 10.74 2.52
N LEU A 185 9.98 12.06 2.76
CA LEU A 185 8.84 12.97 2.84
C LEU A 185 8.51 13.58 1.47
N ALA A 186 9.52 13.95 0.69
CA ALA A 186 9.34 14.61 -0.60
C ALA A 186 8.70 13.70 -1.67
N ALA A 187 9.03 12.40 -1.67
CA ALA A 187 8.54 11.49 -2.69
C ALA A 187 7.00 11.32 -2.72
N PRO A 188 6.32 11.03 -1.60
CA PRO A 188 4.85 10.96 -1.61
C PRO A 188 4.21 12.32 -1.90
N VAL A 189 4.81 13.43 -1.47
CA VAL A 189 4.32 14.78 -1.77
C VAL A 189 4.44 15.07 -3.27
N ALA A 190 5.59 14.80 -3.88
CA ALA A 190 5.78 15.01 -5.32
C ALA A 190 4.81 14.17 -6.17
N ALA A 191 4.63 12.90 -5.80
CA ALA A 191 3.67 12.02 -6.46
C ALA A 191 2.23 12.54 -6.32
N ALA A 192 1.85 13.04 -5.15
CA ALA A 192 0.52 13.59 -4.91
C ALA A 192 0.29 14.87 -5.73
N VAL A 193 1.26 15.78 -5.78
CA VAL A 193 1.18 17.00 -6.60
C VAL A 193 1.06 16.64 -8.08
N ALA A 194 1.88 15.73 -8.58
CA ALA A 194 1.80 15.26 -9.95
C ALA A 194 0.43 14.65 -10.27
N SER A 195 -0.09 13.79 -9.39
CA SER A 195 -1.43 13.20 -9.53
C SER A 195 -2.52 14.28 -9.58
N GLY A 196 -2.43 15.29 -8.72
CA GLY A 196 -3.36 16.41 -8.70
C GLY A 196 -3.36 17.20 -10.01
N LEU A 197 -2.18 17.58 -10.49
CA LEU A 197 -2.04 18.35 -11.73
C LEU A 197 -2.53 17.56 -12.95
N VAL A 198 -2.12 16.30 -13.08
CA VAL A 198 -2.50 15.45 -14.22
C VAL A 198 -4.00 15.14 -14.20
N ALA A 199 -4.54 14.71 -13.06
CA ALA A 199 -5.95 14.35 -12.98
C ALA A 199 -6.87 15.57 -13.20
N ALA A 200 -6.51 16.75 -12.67
CA ALA A 200 -7.26 17.97 -12.90
C ALA A 200 -7.19 18.41 -14.37
N ALA A 201 -6.04 18.26 -15.05
CA ALA A 201 -5.90 18.57 -16.47
C ALA A 201 -6.77 17.67 -17.33
N ILE A 202 -6.80 16.36 -17.04
CA ILE A 202 -7.64 15.40 -17.76
C ILE A 202 -9.13 15.70 -17.50
N LEU A 203 -9.50 15.97 -16.25
CA LEU A 203 -10.86 16.28 -15.88
C LEU A 203 -11.36 17.57 -16.58
N ASP A 204 -10.53 18.59 -16.61
CA ASP A 204 -10.87 19.85 -17.30
C ASP A 204 -10.94 19.67 -18.81
N GLY A 205 -10.02 18.90 -19.40
CA GLY A 205 -10.00 18.60 -20.84
C GLY A 205 -11.21 17.77 -21.31
N ILE A 206 -11.73 16.87 -20.47
CA ILE A 206 -12.86 15.99 -20.81
C ILE A 206 -14.20 16.62 -20.43
N ALA A 207 -14.31 17.10 -19.21
CA ALA A 207 -15.58 17.57 -18.62
C ALA A 207 -15.71 19.10 -18.60
N GLY A 208 -14.63 19.87 -18.89
CA GLY A 208 -14.66 21.32 -18.96
C GLY A 208 -15.17 21.99 -17.68
N LEU A 209 -14.86 21.40 -16.51
CA LEU A 209 -15.44 21.84 -15.24
C LEU A 209 -14.88 23.20 -14.76
N GLY A 210 -13.74 23.62 -15.27
CA GLY A 210 -13.02 24.79 -14.77
C GLY A 210 -12.45 24.55 -13.37
N HIS A 211 -12.13 25.64 -12.68
CA HIS A 211 -11.57 25.55 -11.31
C HIS A 211 -10.30 24.70 -11.18
N TYR A 212 -9.49 24.62 -12.24
CA TYR A 212 -8.32 23.73 -12.35
C TYR A 212 -7.43 23.72 -11.10
N ALA A 213 -7.01 24.89 -10.62
CA ALA A 213 -6.09 24.98 -9.48
C ALA A 213 -6.71 24.43 -8.18
N ALA A 214 -8.00 24.71 -7.94
CA ALA A 214 -8.69 24.21 -6.76
C ALA A 214 -8.85 22.68 -6.83
N ILE A 215 -9.26 22.15 -7.98
CA ILE A 215 -9.41 20.71 -8.21
C ILE A 215 -8.06 20.00 -8.09
N ALA A 216 -7.00 20.55 -8.69
CA ALA A 216 -5.64 19.99 -8.58
C ALA A 216 -5.17 19.94 -7.13
N GLY A 217 -5.42 21.01 -6.36
CA GLY A 217 -5.09 21.06 -4.93
C GLY A 217 -5.86 20.03 -4.10
N ILE A 218 -7.16 19.86 -4.35
CA ILE A 218 -8.00 18.89 -3.63
C ILE A 218 -7.54 17.44 -3.96
N ILE A 219 -7.28 17.15 -5.24
CA ILE A 219 -6.81 15.82 -5.66
C ILE A 219 -5.42 15.53 -5.10
N ALA A 220 -4.51 16.52 -5.10
CA ALA A 220 -3.19 16.38 -4.49
C ALA A 220 -3.30 16.12 -2.97
N LEU A 221 -4.16 16.86 -2.27
CA LEU A 221 -4.42 16.66 -0.85
C LEU A 221 -5.01 15.27 -0.57
N PHE A 222 -5.97 14.81 -1.38
CA PHE A 222 -6.52 13.46 -1.31
C PHE A 222 -5.45 12.39 -1.58
N SER A 223 -4.68 12.54 -2.66
CA SER A 223 -3.62 11.60 -3.00
C SER A 223 -2.60 11.47 -1.86
N LEU A 224 -2.21 12.57 -1.25
CA LEU A 224 -1.29 12.57 -0.12
C LEU A 224 -1.94 11.99 1.16
N ALA A 225 -3.24 12.24 1.39
CA ALA A 225 -4.01 11.67 2.50
C ALA A 225 -4.07 10.13 2.43
N VAL A 226 -3.93 9.56 1.25
CA VAL A 226 -3.85 8.10 1.03
C VAL A 226 -2.40 7.62 1.02
N ALA A 227 -1.52 8.29 0.27
CA ALA A 227 -0.14 7.84 0.05
C ALA A 227 0.72 7.91 1.32
N ALA A 228 0.59 8.98 2.13
CA ALA A 228 1.45 9.15 3.30
C ALA A 228 1.18 8.10 4.40
N PRO A 229 -0.06 7.81 4.83
CA PRO A 229 -0.33 6.70 5.75
C PRO A 229 0.06 5.34 5.18
N THR A 230 -0.15 5.11 3.89
CA THR A 230 0.28 3.87 3.21
C THR A 230 1.79 3.71 3.28
N ALA A 231 2.56 4.78 3.05
CA ALA A 231 4.00 4.76 3.18
C ALA A 231 4.48 4.48 4.61
N VAL A 232 3.75 4.97 5.63
CA VAL A 232 4.00 4.63 7.05
C VAL A 232 3.87 3.12 7.26
N LEU A 233 2.74 2.54 6.85
CA LEU A 233 2.46 1.12 7.02
C LEU A 233 3.46 0.25 6.25
N ALA A 234 3.79 0.61 5.01
CA ALA A 234 4.79 -0.08 4.20
C ALA A 234 6.20 -0.03 4.82
N ARG A 235 6.53 1.05 5.53
CA ARG A 235 7.82 1.18 6.24
C ARG A 235 7.87 0.37 7.52
N ILE A 236 6.76 0.22 8.24
CA ILE A 236 6.69 -0.63 9.43
C ILE A 236 6.90 -2.08 8.99
N ARG A 237 6.01 -2.60 8.14
CA ARG A 237 6.10 -3.92 7.51
C ARG A 237 5.37 -3.89 6.17
N PRO A 238 5.97 -4.33 5.05
CA PRO A 238 5.32 -4.33 3.74
C PRO A 238 3.91 -4.97 3.70
N PRO A 239 3.62 -6.09 4.39
CA PRO A 239 2.27 -6.67 4.43
C PRO A 239 1.18 -5.76 5.03
N LEU A 240 1.56 -4.76 5.85
CA LEU A 240 0.59 -3.81 6.42
C LEU A 240 -0.03 -2.87 5.37
N VAL A 241 0.48 -2.83 4.14
CA VAL A 241 -0.17 -2.14 3.03
C VAL A 241 -1.58 -2.68 2.78
N ALA A 242 -1.83 -3.96 3.07
CA ALA A 242 -3.17 -4.53 3.02
C ALA A 242 -4.18 -3.79 3.91
N LEU A 243 -3.75 -3.22 5.04
CA LEU A 243 -4.60 -2.38 5.88
C LEU A 243 -5.01 -1.07 5.19
N SER A 244 -4.11 -0.46 4.40
CA SER A 244 -4.47 0.70 3.57
C SER A 244 -5.52 0.33 2.52
N VAL A 245 -5.39 -0.82 1.88
CA VAL A 245 -6.39 -1.32 0.92
C VAL A 245 -7.73 -1.54 1.62
N LEU A 246 -7.72 -2.14 2.81
CA LEU A 246 -8.94 -2.38 3.60
C LEU A 246 -9.62 -1.05 3.97
N ILE A 247 -8.87 -0.06 4.43
CA ILE A 247 -9.43 1.25 4.85
C ILE A 247 -9.90 2.06 3.64
N PHE A 248 -9.06 2.24 2.63
CA PHE A 248 -9.32 3.21 1.57
C PHE A 248 -10.16 2.64 0.42
N ILE A 249 -10.06 1.36 0.11
CA ILE A 249 -10.85 0.71 -0.94
C ILE A 249 -12.06 0.01 -0.32
N VAL A 250 -11.86 -1.00 0.54
CA VAL A 250 -12.92 -1.87 1.01
C VAL A 250 -13.96 -1.13 1.85
N ALA A 251 -13.51 -0.26 2.75
CA ALA A 251 -14.41 0.59 3.52
C ALA A 251 -14.71 1.91 2.81
N GLY A 252 -13.72 2.55 2.17
CA GLY A 252 -13.83 3.87 1.57
C GLY A 252 -14.86 3.97 0.47
N ILE A 253 -14.94 2.99 -0.43
CA ILE A 253 -15.89 3.00 -1.54
C ILE A 253 -17.35 2.91 -1.04
N PRO A 254 -17.75 1.91 -0.23
CA PRO A 254 -19.12 1.83 0.29
C PRO A 254 -19.51 3.05 1.14
N VAL A 255 -18.61 3.51 2.00
CA VAL A 255 -18.85 4.64 2.91
C VAL A 255 -19.00 5.97 2.17
N SER A 256 -18.45 6.11 0.97
CA SER A 256 -18.57 7.34 0.16
C SER A 256 -19.99 7.62 -0.34
N GLY A 257 -20.90 6.66 -0.27
CA GLY A 257 -22.24 6.74 -0.87
C GLY A 257 -22.26 6.49 -2.38
N GLY A 258 -21.10 6.31 -3.02
CA GLY A 258 -20.98 6.07 -4.46
C GLY A 258 -21.12 7.32 -5.32
N PRO A 259 -21.12 7.16 -6.64
CA PRO A 259 -21.08 8.27 -7.58
C PRO A 259 -22.38 9.11 -7.62
N ALA A 260 -23.53 8.46 -7.52
CA ALA A 260 -24.84 9.07 -7.67
C ALA A 260 -25.46 9.53 -6.34
N ASN A 261 -24.98 9.01 -5.22
CA ASN A 261 -25.55 9.24 -3.90
C ASN A 261 -24.63 10.09 -3.01
N LEU A 262 -25.22 10.58 -1.91
CA LEU A 262 -24.50 11.18 -0.80
C LEU A 262 -24.30 10.15 0.32
N ALA A 263 -23.47 10.49 1.28
CA ALA A 263 -23.29 9.67 2.48
C ALA A 263 -24.59 9.39 3.25
N SER A 264 -25.61 10.27 3.12
CA SER A 264 -26.95 10.08 3.67
C SER A 264 -27.70 8.87 3.11
N PHE A 265 -27.23 8.25 2.02
CA PHE A 265 -27.80 7.03 1.46
C PHE A 265 -27.10 5.74 1.91
N THR A 266 -26.02 5.87 2.66
CA THR A 266 -25.35 4.68 3.22
C THR A 266 -26.05 4.22 4.50
N PRO A 267 -26.03 2.89 4.80
CA PRO A 267 -26.54 2.37 6.07
C PRO A 267 -25.95 3.07 7.27
N SER A 268 -26.70 3.18 8.35
CA SER A 268 -26.31 3.95 9.55
C SER A 268 -24.96 3.53 10.13
N PHE A 269 -24.64 2.22 10.12
CA PHE A 269 -23.37 1.71 10.63
C PHE A 269 -22.15 2.09 9.76
N LEU A 270 -22.34 2.36 8.45
CA LEU A 270 -21.28 2.86 7.56
C LEU A 270 -21.21 4.39 7.58
N ARG A 271 -22.37 5.05 7.71
CA ARG A 271 -22.48 6.52 7.66
C ARG A 271 -21.63 7.21 8.73
N VAL A 272 -21.46 6.61 9.90
CA VAL A 272 -20.61 7.14 10.97
C VAL A 272 -19.16 7.39 10.51
N PHE A 273 -18.66 6.59 9.57
CA PHE A 273 -17.31 6.71 9.03
C PHE A 273 -17.22 7.66 7.83
N SER A 274 -18.35 8.10 7.28
CA SER A 274 -18.39 8.92 6.07
C SER A 274 -17.62 10.25 6.18
N PRO A 275 -17.70 11.01 7.29
CA PRO A 275 -16.92 12.23 7.43
C PRO A 275 -15.42 11.98 7.69
N ALA A 276 -15.04 10.75 8.02
CA ALA A 276 -13.66 10.40 8.36
C ALA A 276 -12.85 9.84 7.17
N LEU A 277 -13.51 9.23 6.16
CA LEU A 277 -12.81 8.58 5.07
C LEU A 277 -12.61 9.51 3.85
N PRO A 278 -11.41 9.56 3.28
CA PRO A 278 -11.01 10.60 2.33
C PRO A 278 -11.73 10.54 0.98
N LEU A 279 -12.19 9.36 0.49
CA LEU A 279 -12.76 9.21 -0.86
C LEU A 279 -14.04 10.05 -1.05
N GLY A 280 -15.05 9.84 -0.22
CA GLY A 280 -16.33 10.56 -0.30
C GLY A 280 -16.16 12.05 0.00
N VAL A 281 -15.29 12.35 0.97
CA VAL A 281 -14.94 13.71 1.38
C VAL A 281 -14.29 14.50 0.22
N ALA A 282 -13.32 13.91 -0.49
CA ALA A 282 -12.68 14.57 -1.64
C ALA A 282 -13.66 14.76 -2.81
N ALA A 283 -14.45 13.74 -3.14
CA ALA A 283 -15.43 13.80 -4.22
C ALA A 283 -16.49 14.88 -3.96
N SER A 284 -17.01 14.97 -2.74
CA SER A 284 -17.97 16.02 -2.35
C SER A 284 -17.33 17.40 -2.37
N THR A 285 -16.06 17.53 -1.97
CA THR A 285 -15.33 18.80 -2.02
C THR A 285 -15.18 19.31 -3.44
N ILE A 286 -14.79 18.47 -4.40
CA ILE A 286 -14.70 18.84 -5.82
C ILE A 286 -16.08 19.26 -6.34
N ARG A 287 -17.12 18.45 -6.06
CA ARG A 287 -18.50 18.77 -6.45
C ARG A 287 -18.94 20.13 -5.92
N ASN A 288 -18.66 20.41 -4.65
CA ASN A 288 -19.02 21.67 -4.01
C ASN A 288 -18.27 22.87 -4.60
N VAL A 289 -16.99 22.70 -4.97
CA VAL A 289 -16.23 23.76 -5.68
C VAL A 289 -16.81 24.02 -7.07
N VAL A 290 -17.14 22.99 -7.81
CA VAL A 290 -17.59 23.11 -9.21
C VAL A 290 -19.00 23.69 -9.32
N TYR A 291 -19.93 23.23 -8.48
CA TYR A 291 -21.36 23.52 -8.63
C TYR A 291 -21.96 24.43 -7.56
N PHE A 292 -21.30 24.53 -6.40
CA PHE A 292 -21.84 25.23 -5.23
C PHE A 292 -20.92 26.36 -4.69
N GLY A 293 -20.07 26.92 -5.56
CA GLY A 293 -19.22 28.05 -5.19
C GLY A 293 -18.24 27.76 -4.03
N GLY A 294 -17.94 26.50 -3.76
CA GLY A 294 -17.06 26.08 -2.66
C GLY A 294 -17.73 26.05 -1.28
N HIS A 295 -19.05 26.20 -1.19
CA HIS A 295 -19.77 26.08 0.08
C HIS A 295 -19.64 24.67 0.66
N ALA A 296 -19.67 24.55 2.00
CA ALA A 296 -19.55 23.30 2.75
C ALA A 296 -18.27 22.50 2.49
N THR A 297 -17.17 23.12 2.04
CA THR A 297 -15.88 22.43 1.79
C THR A 297 -14.98 22.37 3.01
N THR A 298 -15.10 23.31 3.95
CA THR A 298 -14.20 23.45 5.10
C THR A 298 -14.06 22.19 5.96
N PRO A 299 -15.13 21.50 6.40
CA PRO A 299 -15.01 20.29 7.20
C PRO A 299 -14.29 19.17 6.42
N SER A 300 -14.59 19.05 5.14
CA SER A 300 -13.99 18.06 4.24
C SER A 300 -12.48 18.29 4.08
N LEU A 301 -12.05 19.53 3.90
CA LEU A 301 -10.63 19.88 3.80
C LEU A 301 -9.87 19.59 5.09
N TRP A 302 -10.48 19.81 6.26
CA TRP A 302 -9.88 19.44 7.54
C TRP A 302 -9.72 17.93 7.70
N THR A 303 -10.67 17.14 7.23
CA THR A 303 -10.54 15.67 7.23
C THR A 303 -9.36 15.21 6.37
N LEU A 304 -9.23 15.74 5.14
CA LEU A 304 -8.09 15.43 4.28
C LEU A 304 -6.77 15.88 4.91
N ALA A 305 -6.73 17.08 5.46
CA ALA A 305 -5.54 17.60 6.15
C ALA A 305 -5.15 16.75 7.36
N ALA A 306 -6.11 16.25 8.14
CA ALA A 306 -5.85 15.38 9.27
C ALA A 306 -5.16 14.06 8.85
N TRP A 307 -5.61 13.44 7.75
CA TRP A 307 -4.97 12.26 7.19
C TRP A 307 -3.54 12.55 6.72
N VAL A 308 -3.34 13.68 6.03
CA VAL A 308 -2.02 14.12 5.59
C VAL A 308 -1.08 14.34 6.77
N LEU A 309 -1.54 15.09 7.78
CA LEU A 309 -0.74 15.37 8.98
C LEU A 309 -0.40 14.10 9.74
N ALA A 310 -1.35 13.19 9.93
CA ALA A 310 -1.12 11.90 10.57
C ALA A 310 -0.09 11.06 9.78
N GLY A 311 -0.21 11.00 8.45
CA GLY A 311 0.72 10.29 7.60
C GLY A 311 2.12 10.87 7.60
N LEU A 312 2.27 12.19 7.43
CA LEU A 312 3.57 12.85 7.45
C LEU A 312 4.22 12.82 8.84
N ALA A 313 3.44 13.00 9.91
CA ALA A 313 3.94 12.85 11.29
C ALA A 313 4.43 11.42 11.55
N GLY A 314 3.68 10.41 11.10
CA GLY A 314 4.09 9.01 11.18
C GLY A 314 5.38 8.74 10.41
N LEU A 315 5.53 9.27 9.18
CA LEU A 315 6.76 9.15 8.40
C LEU A 315 7.95 9.83 9.09
N THR A 316 7.75 11.02 9.63
CA THR A 316 8.81 11.74 10.38
C THR A 316 9.22 10.96 11.62
N LEU A 317 8.27 10.44 12.38
CA LEU A 317 8.52 9.65 13.58
C LEU A 317 9.30 8.37 13.25
N ILE A 318 8.85 7.58 12.27
CA ILE A 318 9.53 6.33 11.89
C ILE A 318 10.95 6.61 11.38
N THR A 319 11.12 7.68 10.60
CA THR A 319 12.46 8.04 10.11
C THR A 319 13.36 8.62 11.21
N ALA A 320 12.79 9.24 12.24
CA ALA A 320 13.53 9.73 13.41
C ALA A 320 13.97 8.60 14.34
N LEU A 321 13.07 7.61 14.56
CA LEU A 321 13.36 6.44 15.41
C LEU A 321 14.39 5.49 14.79
N ARG A 322 14.52 5.47 13.47
CA ARG A 322 15.60 4.77 12.78
C ARG A 322 16.86 5.64 12.92
N ARG A 323 17.63 5.39 13.97
CA ARG A 323 18.95 6.03 14.15
C ARG A 323 19.76 5.77 12.87
N PRO A 324 20.35 6.80 12.23
CA PRO A 324 21.39 6.55 11.23
C PRO A 324 22.46 5.74 11.98
N ALA A 325 22.93 4.65 11.36
CA ALA A 325 24.17 4.03 11.83
C ALA A 325 25.19 5.15 11.93
N PRO A 326 25.93 5.26 13.05
CA PRO A 326 26.97 6.27 13.15
C PRO A 326 27.85 6.09 11.91
N ALA A 327 27.94 7.13 11.10
CA ALA A 327 28.92 7.14 10.02
C ALA A 327 30.24 6.89 10.71
N LEU A 328 30.92 5.82 10.35
CA LEU A 328 32.30 5.60 10.76
C LEU A 328 33.13 6.66 10.04
N THR A 329 33.05 7.91 10.53
CA THR A 329 33.84 9.07 10.12
C THR A 329 35.17 9.10 10.89
N GLY A 330 35.69 7.93 11.22
CA GLY A 330 37.08 7.78 11.55
C GLY A 330 37.85 7.37 10.27
N PRO A 331 39.07 7.89 10.05
CA PRO A 331 39.94 7.28 9.05
C PRO A 331 39.96 5.79 9.40
N VAL A 332 39.59 4.92 8.41
CA VAL A 332 39.79 3.48 8.53
C VAL A 332 41.26 3.33 8.90
N PRO A 333 41.62 2.85 10.12
CA PRO A 333 43.03 2.62 10.42
C PRO A 333 43.55 1.75 9.28
N PRO A 334 44.70 2.08 8.68
CA PRO A 334 45.30 1.24 7.67
C PRO A 334 45.29 -0.19 8.21
N PRO A 335 45.02 -1.21 7.39
CA PRO A 335 45.11 -2.58 7.87
C PRO A 335 46.44 -2.71 8.55
N VAL A 336 46.42 -3.07 9.83
CA VAL A 336 47.67 -3.42 10.54
C VAL A 336 48.09 -4.69 9.82
N LEU A 337 48.92 -4.51 8.80
CA LEU A 337 49.70 -5.61 8.28
C LEU A 337 50.42 -6.14 9.50
N ALA A 338 49.97 -7.29 10.03
CA ALA A 338 50.71 -7.98 11.04
C ALA A 338 52.14 -8.06 10.51
N GLU A 339 53.08 -7.40 11.19
CA GLU A 339 54.47 -7.58 10.86
C GLU A 339 54.71 -9.07 10.76
N PRO A 340 55.44 -9.56 9.70
CA PRO A 340 55.74 -10.94 9.59
C PRO A 340 56.43 -11.35 10.89
N VAL A 341 55.73 -12.14 11.70
CA VAL A 341 56.31 -12.75 12.90
C VAL A 341 57.55 -13.42 12.43
N ALA A 342 58.71 -12.90 12.81
CA ALA A 342 59.99 -13.45 12.51
C ALA A 342 59.92 -14.94 12.88
N ALA A 343 60.28 -15.83 11.94
CA ALA A 343 60.26 -17.24 12.14
C ALA A 343 61.05 -17.56 13.41
N GLY A 344 60.32 -17.84 14.48
CA GLY A 344 60.90 -18.30 15.73
C GLY A 344 61.47 -19.70 15.49
N PRO A 345 62.42 -20.11 16.34
CA PRO A 345 63.14 -21.36 16.15
C PRO A 345 62.13 -22.54 16.07
N SER A 346 62.41 -23.43 15.12
CA SER A 346 61.70 -24.66 14.85
C SER A 346 61.22 -25.35 16.15
N HIS A 347 59.93 -25.41 16.35
CA HIS A 347 59.32 -26.11 17.47
C HIS A 347 59.58 -27.63 17.27
N ALA A 348 60.25 -28.19 18.27
CA ALA A 348 60.35 -29.65 18.37
C ALA A 348 58.97 -30.27 18.36
N SER A 349 58.78 -31.29 17.51
CA SER A 349 57.54 -32.06 17.34
C SER A 349 57.05 -32.57 18.70
N VAL A 350 55.90 -32.05 19.16
CA VAL A 350 55.19 -32.65 20.30
C VAL A 350 54.47 -33.89 19.77
N PRO A 351 54.70 -35.07 20.31
CA PRO A 351 54.00 -36.27 19.86
C PRO A 351 52.52 -36.14 20.09
N GLY A 352 51.74 -36.27 19.00
CA GLY A 352 50.27 -36.21 19.03
C GLY A 352 49.62 -34.93 18.46
N VAL A 353 50.42 -33.94 18.02
CA VAL A 353 49.87 -32.79 17.24
C VAL A 353 49.99 -33.17 15.75
N PRO A 354 48.91 -33.13 14.97
CA PRO A 354 48.97 -33.37 13.53
C PRO A 354 49.94 -32.39 12.87
N ASP A 355 50.74 -32.88 11.94
CA ASP A 355 51.66 -32.11 11.13
C ASP A 355 50.88 -31.01 10.39
N PRO A 356 51.20 -29.69 10.56
CA PRO A 356 50.54 -28.63 9.84
C PRO A 356 50.72 -28.70 8.32
N GLY A 357 51.60 -29.56 7.81
CA GLY A 357 51.76 -29.85 6.37
C GLY A 357 50.71 -30.78 5.77
N ALA A 358 49.92 -31.48 6.57
CA ALA A 358 48.83 -32.35 6.13
C ALA A 358 47.45 -31.71 6.45
N ALA A 359 47.22 -30.47 6.02
CA ALA A 359 45.92 -29.87 6.17
C ALA A 359 44.90 -30.60 5.29
N GLU A 360 43.84 -31.17 5.90
CA GLU A 360 42.74 -31.77 5.17
C GLU A 360 42.11 -30.77 4.20
N PRO A 361 41.79 -31.19 2.97
CA PRO A 361 41.12 -30.31 2.00
C PRO A 361 39.77 -29.83 2.53
N VAL A 362 39.43 -28.58 2.25
CA VAL A 362 38.19 -27.94 2.72
C VAL A 362 37.35 -27.54 1.54
N THR A 363 36.06 -27.91 1.53
CA THR A 363 35.09 -27.47 0.55
C THR A 363 34.27 -26.30 1.15
N LEU A 364 34.39 -25.13 0.55
CA LEU A 364 33.68 -23.90 0.99
C LEU A 364 32.53 -23.59 0.03
N VAL A 365 31.33 -23.42 0.59
CA VAL A 365 30.13 -22.98 -0.15
C VAL A 365 29.75 -21.60 0.31
N VAL A 366 29.86 -20.60 -0.57
CA VAL A 366 29.68 -19.16 -0.26
C VAL A 366 28.43 -18.64 -0.95
N GLY A 367 27.45 -18.13 -0.21
CA GLY A 367 26.35 -17.36 -0.76
C GLY A 367 26.81 -15.94 -1.12
N PHE A 368 26.63 -15.56 -2.40
CA PHE A 368 27.17 -14.31 -2.93
C PHE A 368 26.14 -13.53 -3.76
N ASP A 369 25.90 -12.27 -3.38
CA ASP A 369 24.99 -11.34 -4.04
C ASP A 369 25.65 -9.98 -4.34
N ASP A 370 26.98 -9.96 -4.37
CA ASP A 370 27.83 -8.78 -4.53
C ASP A 370 27.64 -7.71 -3.45
N SER A 371 26.91 -7.98 -2.37
CA SER A 371 26.82 -7.11 -1.23
C SER A 371 28.14 -7.05 -0.43
N GLU A 372 28.40 -5.95 0.26
CA GLU A 372 29.58 -5.79 1.09
C GLU A 372 29.83 -6.94 2.09
N PRO A 373 28.80 -7.47 2.79
CA PRO A 373 28.98 -8.66 3.63
C PRO A 373 29.36 -9.91 2.84
N ALA A 374 28.75 -10.13 1.66
CA ALA A 374 29.06 -11.27 0.81
C ALA A 374 30.47 -11.19 0.23
N ARG A 375 30.91 -10.00 -0.19
CA ARG A 375 32.29 -9.74 -0.63
C ARG A 375 33.30 -10.10 0.46
N ARG A 376 33.07 -9.67 1.72
CA ARG A 376 33.95 -10.03 2.85
C ARG A 376 34.01 -11.54 3.09
N ALA A 377 32.86 -12.21 3.03
CA ALA A 377 32.80 -13.66 3.19
C ALA A 377 33.59 -14.40 2.09
N LEU A 378 33.47 -13.92 0.84
CA LEU A 378 34.20 -14.50 -0.29
C LEU A 378 35.70 -14.24 -0.21
N ILE A 379 36.13 -13.02 0.14
CA ILE A 379 37.54 -12.68 0.35
C ILE A 379 38.16 -13.56 1.44
N TRP A 380 37.48 -13.68 2.59
CA TRP A 380 37.93 -14.53 3.68
C TRP A 380 38.06 -16.02 3.22
N SER A 381 37.10 -16.52 2.45
CA SER A 381 37.11 -17.88 1.92
C SER A 381 38.26 -18.12 0.95
N ALA A 382 38.48 -17.15 0.04
CA ALA A 382 39.58 -17.20 -0.90
C ALA A 382 40.95 -17.16 -0.20
N ASP A 383 41.12 -16.28 0.80
CA ASP A 383 42.37 -16.20 1.60
C ASP A 383 42.64 -17.50 2.37
N LEU A 384 41.61 -18.15 2.92
CA LEU A 384 41.78 -19.46 3.58
C LEU A 384 42.29 -20.51 2.61
N LEU A 385 41.79 -20.57 1.38
CA LEU A 385 42.19 -21.54 0.36
C LEU A 385 43.56 -21.23 -0.27
N ARG A 386 44.15 -20.06 -0.04
CA ARG A 386 45.57 -19.80 -0.38
C ARG A 386 46.51 -20.61 0.50
N THR A 387 46.09 -20.94 1.70
CA THR A 387 46.93 -21.63 2.71
C THR A 387 46.55 -23.11 2.92
N ARG A 388 45.41 -23.55 2.36
CA ARG A 388 44.88 -24.91 2.47
C ARG A 388 44.38 -25.42 1.13
N PRO A 389 44.60 -26.72 0.81
CA PRO A 389 43.97 -27.33 -0.36
C PRO A 389 42.44 -27.33 -0.17
N GLY A 390 41.69 -27.17 -1.26
CA GLY A 390 40.23 -27.24 -1.18
C GLY A 390 39.54 -26.69 -2.41
N ALA A 391 38.20 -26.64 -2.35
CA ALA A 391 37.32 -26.15 -3.41
C ALA A 391 36.47 -25.00 -2.93
N LEU A 392 36.23 -24.01 -3.82
CA LEU A 392 35.38 -22.82 -3.59
C LEU A 392 34.18 -22.85 -4.50
N HIS A 393 32.99 -22.95 -3.91
CA HIS A 393 31.72 -22.91 -4.63
C HIS A 393 30.99 -21.60 -4.27
N VAL A 394 30.78 -20.72 -5.26
CA VAL A 394 30.11 -19.44 -5.11
C VAL A 394 28.70 -19.58 -5.67
N ILE A 395 27.71 -19.32 -4.83
CA ILE A 395 26.28 -19.51 -5.16
C ILE A 395 25.57 -18.18 -5.20
N TYR A 396 25.04 -17.83 -6.35
CA TYR A 396 24.14 -16.70 -6.54
C TYR A 396 22.69 -17.20 -6.56
N ALA A 397 21.90 -16.72 -5.62
CA ALA A 397 20.48 -17.03 -5.55
C ALA A 397 19.67 -15.99 -6.30
N ASP A 398 19.06 -16.39 -7.41
CA ASP A 398 18.12 -15.60 -8.16
C ASP A 398 16.70 -15.84 -7.62
N HIS A 399 16.33 -15.10 -6.57
CA HIS A 399 15.02 -15.25 -5.97
C HIS A 399 13.96 -14.60 -6.85
N ALA A 400 13.28 -15.41 -7.67
CA ALA A 400 12.00 -15.04 -8.24
C ALA A 400 11.05 -14.75 -7.08
N LEU A 401 10.75 -13.48 -6.81
CA LEU A 401 9.54 -13.11 -6.08
C LEU A 401 8.40 -13.82 -6.80
N ILE A 402 7.67 -14.65 -6.07
CA ILE A 402 6.53 -15.45 -6.50
C ILE A 402 5.88 -14.78 -7.72
N ASP A 403 5.87 -15.52 -8.82
CA ASP A 403 5.16 -15.17 -10.05
C ASP A 403 3.68 -14.93 -9.71
N SER A 404 3.37 -13.75 -9.22
CA SER A 404 2.02 -13.25 -9.22
C SER A 404 1.77 -12.85 -10.66
N ASP A 405 0.95 -13.64 -11.35
CA ASP A 405 0.36 -13.43 -12.65
C ASP A 405 -0.29 -12.04 -12.76
N LEU A 406 0.52 -11.01 -12.78
CA LEU A 406 0.15 -9.67 -13.19
C LEU A 406 0.70 -9.47 -14.60
N SER A 407 -0.15 -9.86 -15.57
CA SER A 407 -0.17 -9.40 -16.96
C SER A 407 1.16 -9.00 -17.58
N GLY A 408 1.58 -9.72 -18.60
CA GLY A 408 2.62 -9.58 -19.63
C GLY A 408 3.27 -8.22 -19.95
N PHE A 409 3.12 -7.22 -19.12
CA PHE A 409 3.81 -5.94 -19.19
C PHE A 409 4.93 -5.91 -18.13
N GLY A 410 6.17 -5.96 -18.56
CA GLY A 410 7.35 -5.81 -17.71
C GLY A 410 8.19 -7.07 -17.49
N ARG A 411 7.86 -8.24 -18.04
CA ARG A 411 8.69 -9.46 -17.92
C ARG A 411 10.09 -9.28 -18.50
N THR A 412 10.20 -8.68 -19.67
CA THR A 412 11.48 -8.48 -20.37
C THR A 412 12.43 -7.57 -19.57
N GLU A 413 11.93 -6.45 -19.05
CA GLU A 413 12.77 -5.52 -18.26
C GLU A 413 13.18 -6.11 -16.91
N MET A 414 12.32 -6.92 -16.28
CA MET A 414 12.65 -7.57 -15.00
C MET A 414 13.65 -8.73 -15.21
N ASP A 415 13.58 -9.44 -16.30
CA ASP A 415 14.50 -10.53 -16.63
C ASP A 415 15.87 -9.96 -17.03
N GLU A 416 15.91 -8.84 -17.79
CA GLU A 416 17.14 -8.11 -18.11
C GLU A 416 17.83 -7.58 -16.84
N ASP A 417 17.10 -6.96 -15.90
CA ASP A 417 17.66 -6.48 -14.61
C ASP A 417 18.20 -7.63 -13.74
N ARG A 418 17.57 -8.81 -13.80
CA ARG A 418 18.06 -10.02 -13.11
C ARG A 418 19.33 -10.57 -13.72
N ASP A 419 19.38 -10.61 -15.04
CA ASP A 419 20.55 -11.10 -15.77
C ASP A 419 21.73 -10.15 -15.59
N GLU A 420 21.50 -8.84 -15.59
CA GLU A 420 22.52 -7.83 -15.29
C GLU A 420 23.07 -7.99 -13.86
N LYS A 421 22.21 -8.19 -12.86
CA LYS A 421 22.64 -8.40 -11.47
C LYS A 421 23.40 -9.72 -11.29
N ALA A 422 22.97 -10.78 -11.95
CA ALA A 422 23.67 -12.05 -11.90
C ALA A 422 25.04 -11.96 -12.58
N ALA A 423 25.13 -11.24 -13.72
CA ALA A 423 26.39 -10.98 -14.40
C ALA A 423 27.34 -10.12 -13.55
N ALA A 424 26.84 -9.09 -12.91
CA ALA A 424 27.63 -8.25 -12.00
C ALA A 424 28.16 -9.05 -10.80
N ALA A 425 27.34 -9.92 -10.22
CA ALA A 425 27.77 -10.81 -9.14
C ALA A 425 28.81 -11.81 -9.60
N ALA A 426 28.68 -12.37 -10.80
CA ALA A 426 29.67 -13.28 -11.39
C ALA A 426 31.02 -12.59 -11.60
N GLU A 427 31.00 -11.34 -12.12
CA GLU A 427 32.23 -10.56 -12.33
C GLU A 427 32.88 -10.17 -11.00
N GLY A 428 32.09 -9.76 -9.99
CA GLY A 428 32.60 -9.47 -8.65
C GLY A 428 33.20 -10.70 -7.96
N ALA A 429 32.61 -11.87 -8.14
CA ALA A 429 33.15 -13.14 -7.63
C ALA A 429 34.48 -13.51 -8.33
N LYS A 430 34.51 -13.33 -9.64
CA LYS A 430 35.71 -13.57 -10.46
C LYS A 430 36.85 -12.64 -10.06
N GLU A 431 36.62 -11.36 -9.90
CA GLU A 431 37.62 -10.38 -9.45
C GLU A 431 38.30 -10.83 -8.13
N ILE A 432 37.52 -11.26 -7.17
CA ILE A 432 38.01 -11.66 -5.84
C ILE A 432 38.79 -13.00 -5.93
N ALA A 433 38.27 -13.99 -6.65
CA ALA A 433 38.92 -15.27 -6.78
C ALA A 433 40.21 -15.21 -7.58
N ASP A 434 40.23 -14.47 -8.69
CA ASP A 434 41.41 -14.25 -9.52
C ASP A 434 42.51 -13.48 -8.77
N ALA A 435 42.15 -12.46 -7.99
CA ALA A 435 43.08 -11.72 -7.15
C ALA A 435 43.74 -12.59 -6.08
N ALA A 436 43.01 -13.60 -5.57
CA ALA A 436 43.52 -14.59 -4.64
C ALA A 436 44.26 -15.73 -5.30
N GLY A 437 44.13 -15.95 -6.62
CA GLY A 437 44.70 -17.08 -7.35
C GLY A 437 44.06 -18.42 -6.98
N VAL A 438 42.77 -18.43 -6.58
CA VAL A 438 42.05 -19.60 -6.09
C VAL A 438 41.04 -20.05 -7.18
N PRO A 439 41.07 -21.34 -7.60
CA PRO A 439 40.05 -21.86 -8.48
C PRO A 439 38.69 -21.91 -7.80
N TYR A 440 37.63 -21.51 -8.52
CA TYR A 440 36.30 -21.48 -7.99
C TYR A 440 35.28 -21.94 -9.03
N THR A 441 34.06 -22.26 -8.57
CA THR A 441 32.88 -22.46 -9.41
C THR A 441 31.84 -21.40 -9.06
N PHE A 442 31.14 -20.86 -10.05
CA PHE A 442 30.04 -19.94 -9.84
C PHE A 442 28.74 -20.57 -10.38
N GLU A 443 27.72 -20.64 -9.54
CA GLU A 443 26.45 -21.25 -9.89
C GLU A 443 25.30 -20.28 -9.57
N ARG A 444 24.43 -20.02 -10.57
CA ARG A 444 23.18 -19.29 -10.41
C ARG A 444 22.05 -20.28 -10.17
N ARG A 445 21.28 -20.13 -9.07
CA ARG A 445 20.13 -20.96 -8.71
C ARG A 445 18.88 -20.14 -8.55
N GLN A 446 17.77 -20.60 -9.12
CA GLN A 446 16.46 -19.96 -9.02
C GLN A 446 15.71 -20.42 -7.76
N GLU A 447 16.28 -20.14 -6.61
CA GLU A 447 15.78 -20.56 -5.30
C GLU A 447 15.96 -19.44 -4.29
N SER A 448 15.39 -19.61 -3.06
CA SER A 448 15.71 -18.68 -1.98
C SER A 448 17.19 -18.78 -1.61
N ALA A 449 17.80 -17.67 -1.18
CA ALA A 449 19.23 -17.63 -0.90
C ALA A 449 19.70 -18.69 0.12
N ALA A 450 18.85 -19.04 1.11
CA ALA A 450 19.19 -20.10 2.06
C ALA A 450 19.07 -21.51 1.43
N ASP A 451 18.00 -21.74 0.65
CA ASP A 451 17.79 -23.04 -0.01
C ASP A 451 18.87 -23.30 -1.07
N ALA A 452 19.22 -22.28 -1.87
CA ALA A 452 20.26 -22.36 -2.88
C ALA A 452 21.63 -22.78 -2.31
N VAL A 453 22.00 -22.19 -1.17
CA VAL A 453 23.26 -22.50 -0.49
C VAL A 453 23.23 -23.91 0.15
N LEU A 454 22.10 -24.31 0.77
CA LEU A 454 21.92 -25.64 1.35
C LEU A 454 21.98 -26.71 0.29
N HIS A 455 21.26 -26.57 -0.82
CA HIS A 455 21.27 -27.52 -1.92
C HIS A 455 22.67 -27.63 -2.59
N ALA A 456 23.41 -26.53 -2.66
CA ALA A 456 24.79 -26.57 -3.14
C ALA A 456 25.69 -27.33 -2.18
N ALA A 457 25.54 -27.14 -0.88
CA ALA A 457 26.30 -27.90 0.14
C ALA A 457 25.94 -29.41 0.10
N ASP A 458 24.65 -29.75 -0.07
CA ASP A 458 24.21 -31.13 -0.26
C ASP A 458 24.86 -31.76 -1.51
N THR A 459 24.94 -31.01 -2.60
CA THR A 459 25.58 -31.46 -3.85
C THR A 459 27.07 -31.73 -3.65
N CYS A 460 27.79 -30.83 -2.96
CA CYS A 460 29.19 -30.99 -2.63
C CYS A 460 29.42 -32.19 -1.73
N ALA A 461 28.61 -32.37 -0.69
CA ALA A 461 28.70 -33.50 0.23
C ALA A 461 28.46 -34.87 -0.48
N ALA A 462 27.52 -34.86 -1.45
CA ALA A 462 27.25 -36.06 -2.25
C ALA A 462 28.40 -36.41 -3.22
N ALA A 463 29.07 -35.37 -3.77
CA ALA A 463 30.20 -35.55 -4.70
C ALA A 463 31.48 -36.01 -3.98
N GLU A 464 31.71 -35.50 -2.77
CA GLU A 464 32.90 -35.82 -1.95
C GLU A 464 32.48 -36.27 -0.52
N PRO A 465 32.00 -37.49 -0.35
CA PRO A 465 31.50 -37.96 0.96
C PRO A 465 32.53 -37.95 2.09
N ALA A 466 33.82 -37.90 1.75
CA ALA A 466 34.92 -37.85 2.71
C ALA A 466 35.12 -36.46 3.32
N HIS A 467 34.55 -35.42 2.71
CA HIS A 467 34.73 -34.02 3.14
C HIS A 467 33.38 -33.33 3.45
N THR A 468 33.22 -32.84 4.65
CA THR A 468 32.04 -32.06 5.03
C THR A 468 32.18 -30.64 4.53
N PRO A 469 31.27 -30.16 3.64
CA PRO A 469 31.32 -28.78 3.18
C PRO A 469 31.06 -27.81 4.33
N VAL A 470 31.68 -26.61 4.27
CA VAL A 470 31.48 -25.52 5.21
C VAL A 470 30.79 -24.41 4.48
N ILE A 471 29.63 -24.00 4.98
CA ILE A 471 28.89 -22.88 4.46
C ILE A 471 29.46 -21.60 5.03
N VAL A 472 29.78 -20.62 4.15
CA VAL A 472 30.29 -19.30 4.56
C VAL A 472 29.31 -18.21 4.11
N THR A 473 28.96 -17.33 5.05
CA THR A 473 28.01 -16.25 4.78
C THR A 473 28.45 -14.94 5.45
N GLY A 474 28.17 -13.81 4.81
CA GLY A 474 28.46 -12.50 5.38
C GLY A 474 27.35 -12.04 6.33
N ARG A 475 27.74 -11.37 7.43
CA ARG A 475 26.82 -10.77 8.37
C ARG A 475 26.61 -9.29 8.06
N SER A 476 25.36 -8.88 7.86
CA SER A 476 25.00 -7.47 7.77
C SER A 476 24.92 -6.84 9.16
N HIS A 477 25.69 -5.78 9.41
CA HIS A 477 25.62 -5.02 10.66
C HIS A 477 24.37 -4.15 10.80
N HIS A 478 23.53 -4.07 9.77
CA HIS A 478 22.41 -3.12 9.68
C HIS A 478 21.04 -3.71 10.04
N VAL A 479 20.96 -4.98 10.50
CA VAL A 479 19.70 -5.61 10.90
C VAL A 479 19.73 -5.87 12.40
N PRO A 480 18.79 -5.28 13.18
CA PRO A 480 18.66 -5.60 14.60
C PRO A 480 18.41 -7.09 14.79
N HIS A 481 18.93 -7.69 15.83
CA HIS A 481 18.98 -9.14 16.17
C HIS A 481 17.63 -9.89 16.22
N ARG A 482 16.53 -9.33 15.73
CA ARG A 482 15.17 -9.91 15.82
C ARG A 482 14.40 -9.99 14.50
N VAL A 483 15.05 -9.84 13.35
CA VAL A 483 14.36 -10.08 12.07
C VAL A 483 14.49 -11.57 11.73
N ILE A 484 13.46 -12.33 12.05
CA ILE A 484 13.21 -13.68 11.56
C ILE A 484 13.19 -13.59 10.02
N GLY A 485 14.23 -14.10 9.35
CA GLY A 485 14.31 -14.12 7.88
C GLY A 485 15.65 -13.73 7.27
N SER A 486 16.71 -13.40 8.05
CA SER A 486 18.05 -13.22 7.45
C SER A 486 18.63 -14.59 7.06
N VAL A 487 19.22 -14.65 5.86
CA VAL A 487 19.86 -15.88 5.32
C VAL A 487 20.81 -16.54 6.33
N PRO A 488 21.72 -15.80 7.02
CA PRO A 488 22.59 -16.40 8.02
C PRO A 488 21.85 -17.07 9.18
N VAL A 489 20.75 -16.49 9.67
CA VAL A 489 19.97 -17.04 10.79
C VAL A 489 19.27 -18.32 10.36
N ARG A 490 18.71 -18.34 9.17
CA ARG A 490 18.06 -19.53 8.62
C ARG A 490 19.06 -20.65 8.40
N LEU A 491 20.23 -20.36 7.83
CA LEU A 491 21.31 -21.32 7.65
C LEU A 491 21.80 -21.90 8.97
N LEU A 492 21.95 -21.09 10.02
CA LEU A 492 22.34 -21.56 11.35
C LEU A 492 21.33 -22.50 12.01
N HIS A 493 20.03 -22.38 11.68
CA HIS A 493 18.99 -23.23 12.25
C HIS A 493 18.67 -24.47 11.42
N GLU A 494 18.81 -24.40 10.10
CA GLU A 494 18.34 -25.45 9.18
C GLU A 494 19.49 -26.28 8.58
N SER A 495 20.75 -25.79 8.62
CA SER A 495 21.88 -26.45 7.99
C SER A 495 22.34 -27.68 8.78
N PRO A 496 22.50 -28.83 8.13
CA PRO A 496 23.20 -29.97 8.71
C PRO A 496 24.74 -29.83 8.66
N TYR A 497 25.24 -28.78 7.97
CA TYR A 497 26.67 -28.51 7.78
C TYR A 497 27.13 -27.36 8.69
N PRO A 498 28.44 -27.28 9.00
CA PRO A 498 29.01 -26.14 9.69
C PRO A 498 28.75 -24.85 8.94
N VAL A 499 28.26 -23.82 9.65
CA VAL A 499 27.99 -22.47 9.10
C VAL A 499 28.94 -21.48 9.75
N LEU A 500 29.71 -20.79 8.92
CA LEU A 500 30.64 -19.75 9.33
C LEU A 500 30.08 -18.39 8.90
N THR A 501 29.97 -17.47 9.83
CA THR A 501 29.46 -16.11 9.56
C THR A 501 30.59 -15.10 9.70
N ILE A 502 30.93 -14.42 8.62
CA ILE A 502 31.97 -13.36 8.57
C ILE A 502 31.32 -12.00 8.84
N SER A 503 31.86 -11.27 9.79
CA SER A 503 31.37 -9.96 10.24
C SER A 503 32.09 -8.77 9.56
#